data_f29789a1158701ff87a05bf32612cdc6
#
_entry.id   f29789a1158701ff87a05bf32612cdc6
#
_cell.length_a   1.000
_cell.length_b   1.000
_cell.length_c   1.000
_cell.angle_alpha   90.00
_cell.angle_beta   90.00
_cell.angle_gamma   90.00
#
_symmetry.space_group_name_H-M   'P 1'
#
loop_
_entity.id
_entity.type
_entity.pdbx_description
1 polymer ?
#
loop_
_entity_poly.entity_id
_entity_poly.type
_entity_poly.pdbx_seq_one_letter_code
_entity_poly.pdbx_strand_id
1 'polypeptide(L)'
;MVIKTGKHIVCVDMEKHYIRSEDLIQDSFRLALQVYEDGYRPNYIIGVWRGGAPIGIAVQEFFSVLGVPSDHIAIRTSHYKGIDDRSTEVQVFGLNYVIKQVESDDSLLIVDDVHDTGISIEKIVSDLQTACKKNTPEIRVATPYFKPSKNKTSRTPDYYLHETDKWLVFPHELDGLSIEEIRANKPEVSDLIEKITKIIR
;
A
#
# COMPACT_ATOMS: atom_id res chain seq x y z
N MET A 1 6.39 19.60 0.81
CA MET A 1 7.09 19.88 2.10
C MET A 1 7.58 21.32 2.07
N VAL A 2 7.15 22.16 3.01
CA VAL A 2 7.58 23.56 3.07
C VAL A 2 8.81 23.64 3.97
N ILE A 3 9.98 23.91 3.41
CA ILE A 3 11.20 24.18 4.17
C ILE A 3 11.37 25.70 4.26
N LYS A 4 11.25 26.28 5.46
CA LYS A 4 11.55 27.69 5.72
C LYS A 4 13.06 27.86 5.89
N THR A 5 13.73 28.33 4.87
CA THR A 5 15.09 28.92 4.99
C THR A 5 14.98 30.38 4.62
N GLY A 6 15.16 31.27 5.63
CA GLY A 6 15.20 32.73 5.56
C GLY A 6 14.68 33.39 4.27
N LYS A 7 13.55 34.07 4.34
CA LYS A 7 12.94 34.98 3.33
C LYS A 7 12.57 34.45 1.94
N HIS A 8 12.89 33.21 1.56
CA HIS A 8 12.41 32.59 0.31
C HIS A 8 11.72 31.28 0.61
N ILE A 9 10.44 31.17 0.21
CA ILE A 9 9.71 29.89 0.18
C ILE A 9 10.14 29.22 -1.11
N VAL A 10 11.03 28.23 -1.02
CA VAL A 10 11.34 27.34 -2.13
C VAL A 10 10.29 26.22 -2.09
N CYS A 11 9.28 26.30 -2.94
CA CYS A 11 8.46 25.14 -3.28
C CYS A 11 9.37 24.18 -4.05
N VAL A 12 9.85 23.14 -3.40
CA VAL A 12 10.44 22.00 -4.13
C VAL A 12 9.24 21.30 -4.77
N ASP A 13 9.06 21.57 -6.06
CA ASP A 13 8.09 20.85 -6.89
C ASP A 13 8.61 19.42 -7.02
N MET A 14 8.12 18.53 -6.17
CA MET A 14 8.47 17.12 -6.27
C MET A 14 7.73 16.56 -7.49
N GLU A 15 8.48 16.12 -8.48
CA GLU A 15 7.95 15.49 -9.68
C GLU A 15 7.00 14.35 -9.31
N LYS A 16 5.70 14.54 -9.62
CA LYS A 16 4.66 13.52 -9.43
C LYS A 16 4.71 12.52 -10.57
N HIS A 17 4.66 11.25 -10.23
CA HIS A 17 4.55 10.15 -11.18
C HIS A 17 3.14 9.57 -11.10
N TYR A 18 2.36 9.80 -12.15
CA TYR A 18 0.96 9.33 -12.23
C TYR A 18 0.95 7.92 -12.81
N ILE A 19 0.41 6.98 -12.04
CA ILE A 19 0.29 5.57 -12.41
C ILE A 19 -1.06 5.39 -13.11
N ARG A 20 -1.06 4.73 -14.25
CA ARG A 20 -2.29 4.42 -15.01
C ARG A 20 -2.98 3.18 -14.43
N SER A 21 -4.30 3.12 -14.57
CA SER A 21 -5.10 2.00 -14.06
C SER A 21 -4.69 0.66 -14.67
N GLU A 22 -4.43 0.65 -16.00
CA GLU A 22 -4.01 -0.56 -16.69
C GLU A 22 -2.62 -1.04 -16.23
N ASP A 23 -1.68 -0.11 -16.01
CA ASP A 23 -0.33 -0.43 -15.57
C ASP A 23 -0.36 -1.02 -14.15
N LEU A 24 -1.17 -0.44 -13.25
CA LEU A 24 -1.32 -0.94 -11.88
C LEU A 24 -1.89 -2.36 -11.84
N ILE A 25 -2.91 -2.65 -12.66
CA ILE A 25 -3.52 -3.98 -12.74
C ILE A 25 -2.53 -4.99 -13.33
N GLN A 26 -1.80 -4.64 -14.41
CA GLN A 26 -0.77 -5.52 -14.96
C GLN A 26 0.34 -5.82 -13.97
N ASP A 27 0.80 -4.79 -13.25
CA ASP A 27 1.84 -4.96 -12.23
C ASP A 27 1.34 -5.80 -11.05
N SER A 28 0.07 -5.68 -10.68
CA SER A 28 -0.52 -6.55 -9.65
C SER A 28 -0.48 -8.03 -10.05
N PHE A 29 -0.77 -8.36 -11.31
CA PHE A 29 -0.67 -9.72 -11.82
C PHE A 29 0.78 -10.20 -11.93
N ARG A 30 1.72 -9.34 -12.37
CA ARG A 30 3.15 -9.66 -12.40
C ARG A 30 3.69 -9.93 -11.00
N LEU A 31 3.27 -9.13 -10.03
CA LEU A 31 3.64 -9.31 -8.62
C LEU A 31 3.13 -10.66 -8.09
N ALA A 32 1.88 -11.02 -8.37
CA ALA A 32 1.32 -12.32 -8.01
C ALA A 32 2.09 -13.48 -8.67
N LEU A 33 2.46 -13.34 -9.95
CA LEU A 33 3.27 -14.33 -10.66
C LEU A 33 4.65 -14.49 -10.02
N GLN A 34 5.32 -13.39 -9.67
CA GLN A 34 6.63 -13.41 -9.00
C GLN A 34 6.55 -14.18 -7.67
N VAL A 35 5.52 -13.93 -6.86
CA VAL A 35 5.27 -14.67 -5.60
C VAL A 35 5.05 -16.16 -5.89
N TYR A 36 4.28 -16.49 -6.93
CA TYR A 36 3.98 -17.86 -7.31
C TYR A 36 5.22 -18.61 -7.80
N GLU A 37 6.07 -17.99 -8.64
CA GLU A 37 7.31 -18.56 -9.18
C GLU A 37 8.36 -18.81 -8.09
N ASP A 38 8.38 -17.99 -7.04
CA ASP A 38 9.22 -18.22 -5.84
C ASP A 38 8.75 -19.40 -4.97
N GLY A 39 7.65 -20.05 -5.35
CA GLY A 39 7.09 -21.20 -4.61
C GLY A 39 6.21 -20.82 -3.43
N TYR A 40 6.02 -19.53 -3.13
CA TYR A 40 5.19 -19.09 -2.01
C TYR A 40 3.68 -19.20 -2.33
N ARG A 41 2.94 -19.85 -1.44
CA ARG A 41 1.50 -20.13 -1.60
C ARG A 41 0.75 -19.61 -0.38
N PRO A 42 0.28 -18.35 -0.39
CA PRO A 42 -0.34 -17.78 0.79
C PRO A 42 -1.68 -18.43 1.10
N ASN A 43 -1.86 -18.87 2.34
CA ASN A 43 -3.14 -19.27 2.90
C ASN A 43 -4.02 -18.03 3.16
N TYR A 44 -3.37 -16.90 3.49
CA TYR A 44 -4.04 -15.63 3.79
C TYR A 44 -3.40 -14.47 3.01
N ILE A 45 -4.25 -13.59 2.47
CA ILE A 45 -3.83 -12.36 1.80
C ILE A 45 -4.43 -11.16 2.54
N ILE A 46 -3.58 -10.24 2.99
CA ILE A 46 -4.00 -8.98 3.60
C ILE A 46 -3.74 -7.85 2.61
N GLY A 47 -4.81 -7.18 2.13
CA GLY A 47 -4.69 -5.89 1.43
C GLY A 47 -4.70 -4.74 2.42
N VAL A 48 -3.68 -3.89 2.38
CA VAL A 48 -3.62 -2.72 3.26
C VAL A 48 -4.50 -1.60 2.68
N TRP A 49 -5.54 -1.23 3.40
CA TRP A 49 -6.42 -0.14 3.00
C TRP A 49 -5.69 1.21 3.18
N ARG A 50 -5.63 2.09 2.15
CA ARG A 50 -6.47 2.13 0.95
C ARG A 50 -5.77 1.53 -0.28
N GLY A 51 -4.51 1.89 -0.52
CA GLY A 51 -3.80 1.65 -1.77
C GLY A 51 -3.53 0.19 -2.07
N GLY A 52 -3.25 -0.62 -1.05
CA GLY A 52 -3.05 -2.07 -1.21
C GLY A 52 -4.33 -2.87 -1.52
N ALA A 53 -5.53 -2.30 -1.29
CA ALA A 53 -6.77 -3.04 -1.51
C ALA A 53 -7.00 -3.43 -2.99
N PRO A 54 -6.92 -2.53 -3.99
CA PRO A 54 -7.11 -2.90 -5.39
C PRO A 54 -6.04 -3.90 -5.89
N ILE A 55 -4.80 -3.79 -5.40
CA ILE A 55 -3.71 -4.70 -5.73
C ILE A 55 -3.96 -6.07 -5.09
N GLY A 56 -4.36 -6.09 -3.81
CA GLY A 56 -4.69 -7.32 -3.09
C GLY A 56 -5.81 -8.11 -3.76
N ILE A 57 -6.85 -7.44 -4.28
CA ILE A 57 -7.92 -8.07 -5.07
C ILE A 57 -7.34 -8.71 -6.33
N ALA A 58 -6.53 -7.99 -7.12
CA ALA A 58 -5.96 -8.52 -8.35
C ALA A 58 -5.00 -9.70 -8.09
N VAL A 59 -4.20 -9.62 -7.02
CA VAL A 59 -3.30 -10.69 -6.58
C VAL A 59 -4.11 -11.93 -6.19
N GLN A 60 -5.17 -11.78 -5.42
CA GLN A 60 -6.03 -12.89 -4.98
C GLN A 60 -6.73 -13.56 -6.18
N GLU A 61 -7.29 -12.78 -7.11
CA GLU A 61 -7.90 -13.31 -8.34
C GLU A 61 -6.90 -14.11 -9.17
N PHE A 62 -5.66 -13.62 -9.29
CA PHE A 62 -4.60 -14.31 -10.01
C PHE A 62 -4.25 -15.66 -9.35
N PHE A 63 -4.12 -15.71 -8.02
CA PHE A 63 -3.90 -16.96 -7.29
C PHE A 63 -5.06 -17.93 -7.45
N SER A 64 -6.30 -17.45 -7.47
CA SER A 64 -7.47 -18.28 -7.72
C SER A 64 -7.41 -18.98 -9.09
N VAL A 65 -6.99 -18.27 -10.14
CA VAL A 65 -6.78 -18.84 -11.49
C VAL A 65 -5.68 -19.93 -11.49
N LEU A 66 -4.64 -19.75 -10.65
CA LEU A 66 -3.56 -20.72 -10.50
C LEU A 66 -3.92 -21.90 -9.57
N GLY A 67 -5.16 -21.96 -9.07
CA GLY A 67 -5.63 -23.03 -8.19
C GLY A 67 -5.06 -22.96 -6.77
N VAL A 68 -4.59 -21.79 -6.33
CA VAL A 68 -4.13 -21.56 -4.96
C VAL A 68 -5.28 -20.95 -4.15
N PRO A 69 -5.95 -21.74 -3.30
CA PRO A 69 -6.98 -21.21 -2.43
C PRO A 69 -6.35 -20.34 -1.34
N SER A 70 -6.84 -19.12 -1.18
CA SER A 70 -6.42 -18.21 -0.13
C SER A 70 -7.60 -17.46 0.46
N ASP A 71 -7.63 -17.33 1.77
CA ASP A 71 -8.54 -16.41 2.44
C ASP A 71 -7.98 -14.97 2.38
N HIS A 72 -8.84 -13.96 2.41
CA HIS A 72 -8.39 -12.58 2.19
C HIS A 72 -9.19 -11.58 3.00
N ILE A 73 -8.52 -10.49 3.38
CA ILE A 73 -9.13 -9.37 4.12
C ILE A 73 -8.42 -8.05 3.79
N ALA A 74 -9.17 -6.96 3.84
CA ALA A 74 -8.58 -5.61 3.88
C ALA A 74 -8.46 -5.15 5.34
N ILE A 75 -7.28 -4.64 5.72
CA ILE A 75 -7.03 -4.01 7.02
C ILE A 75 -6.70 -2.54 6.83
N ARG A 76 -6.87 -1.73 7.87
CA ARG A 76 -6.57 -0.31 7.81
C ARG A 76 -5.45 0.06 8.76
N THR A 77 -4.50 0.86 8.28
CA THR A 77 -3.53 1.58 9.12
C THR A 77 -3.93 3.06 9.25
N SER A 78 -3.66 3.66 10.38
CA SER A 78 -3.88 5.08 10.64
C SER A 78 -2.71 5.66 11.40
N HIS A 79 -2.21 6.81 10.95
CA HIS A 79 -1.19 7.57 11.67
C HIS A 79 -1.88 8.50 12.66
N TYR A 80 -1.67 8.25 13.94
CA TYR A 80 -2.21 9.10 15.00
C TYR A 80 -1.12 10.08 15.45
N LYS A 81 -1.41 11.39 15.39
CA LYS A 81 -0.58 12.39 16.04
C LYS A 81 -0.96 12.43 17.52
N GLY A 82 -0.07 12.04 18.40
CA GLY A 82 -0.26 12.17 19.84
C GLY A 82 -0.46 13.64 20.24
N ILE A 83 -1.08 13.86 21.39
CA ILE A 83 -1.36 15.21 21.95
C ILE A 83 -0.07 16.05 22.07
N ASP A 84 1.09 15.44 22.17
CA ASP A 84 2.40 16.10 22.33
C ASP A 84 3.22 16.23 21.03
N ASP A 85 2.63 16.10 19.85
CA ASP A 85 3.22 16.37 18.52
C ASP A 85 4.60 15.70 18.23
N ARG A 86 5.12 14.82 19.10
CA ARG A 86 6.48 14.25 19.04
C ARG A 86 6.55 12.79 18.61
N SER A 87 5.43 12.07 18.61
CA SER A 87 5.39 10.69 18.15
C SER A 87 4.20 10.43 17.23
N THR A 88 4.47 10.00 16.00
CA THR A 88 3.44 9.48 15.11
C THR A 88 3.33 7.99 15.40
N GLU A 89 2.28 7.58 16.10
CA GLU A 89 2.00 6.17 16.34
C GLU A 89 1.10 5.62 15.22
N VAL A 90 1.46 4.45 14.69
CA VAL A 90 0.63 3.73 13.72
C VAL A 90 -0.30 2.80 14.47
N GLN A 91 -1.60 2.92 14.22
CA GLN A 91 -2.61 1.99 14.70
C GLN A 91 -3.09 1.11 13.54
N VAL A 92 -3.34 -0.19 13.83
CA VAL A 92 -3.81 -1.17 12.87
C VAL A 92 -5.20 -1.65 13.27
N PHE A 93 -6.12 -1.69 12.30
CA PHE A 93 -7.50 -2.09 12.49
C PHE A 93 -7.86 -3.25 11.55
N GLY A 94 -8.61 -4.23 12.06
CA GLY A 94 -9.10 -5.35 11.26
C GLY A 94 -8.31 -6.65 11.39
N LEU A 95 -7.17 -6.67 12.10
CA LEU A 95 -6.34 -7.88 12.26
C LEU A 95 -7.02 -9.01 13.05
N ASN A 96 -8.03 -8.73 13.87
CA ASN A 96 -8.67 -9.72 14.74
C ASN A 96 -9.21 -10.95 14.00
N TYR A 97 -9.60 -10.79 12.74
CA TYR A 97 -10.04 -11.91 11.92
C TYR A 97 -8.89 -12.87 11.67
N VAL A 98 -7.80 -12.36 11.10
CA VAL A 98 -6.60 -13.15 10.77
C VAL A 98 -5.99 -13.79 12.02
N ILE A 99 -5.81 -13.02 13.11
CA ILE A 99 -5.24 -13.49 14.38
C ILE A 99 -5.97 -14.73 14.93
N LYS A 100 -7.27 -14.85 14.68
CA LYS A 100 -8.09 -15.99 15.16
C LYS A 100 -8.01 -17.22 14.26
N GLN A 101 -7.54 -17.07 13.04
CA GLN A 101 -7.57 -18.12 12.03
C GLN A 101 -6.20 -18.74 11.77
N VAL A 102 -5.12 -17.92 11.84
CA VAL A 102 -3.78 -18.34 11.46
C VAL A 102 -3.15 -19.30 12.45
N GLU A 103 -2.42 -20.26 11.90
CA GLU A 103 -1.57 -21.19 12.62
C GLU A 103 -0.10 -21.05 12.14
N SER A 104 0.83 -21.65 12.87
CA SER A 104 2.28 -21.51 12.62
C SER A 104 2.77 -22.09 11.28
N ASP A 105 2.03 -23.00 10.69
CA ASP A 105 2.32 -23.63 9.40
C ASP A 105 1.61 -22.94 8.22
N ASP A 106 0.85 -21.87 8.49
CA ASP A 106 0.26 -21.04 7.46
C ASP A 106 1.27 -20.06 6.85
N SER A 107 0.92 -19.57 5.66
CA SER A 107 1.62 -18.54 4.91
C SER A 107 0.72 -17.33 4.72
N LEU A 108 1.21 -16.13 5.07
CA LEU A 108 0.45 -14.88 5.02
C LEU A 108 1.17 -13.85 4.13
N LEU A 109 0.49 -13.36 3.10
CA LEU A 109 0.98 -12.32 2.21
C LEU A 109 0.34 -10.97 2.55
N ILE A 110 1.15 -9.98 2.90
CA ILE A 110 0.72 -8.59 3.06
C ILE A 110 0.94 -7.87 1.73
N VAL A 111 -0.10 -7.26 1.20
CA VAL A 111 -0.08 -6.52 -0.08
C VAL A 111 -0.37 -5.05 0.16
N ASP A 112 0.51 -4.17 -0.29
CA ASP A 112 0.31 -2.72 -0.27
C ASP A 112 0.69 -2.12 -1.64
N ASP A 113 0.39 -0.84 -1.88
CA ASP A 113 0.69 -0.15 -3.14
C ASP A 113 2.14 0.29 -3.22
N VAL A 114 2.72 0.73 -2.13
CA VAL A 114 4.11 1.16 -2.04
C VAL A 114 4.71 0.90 -0.66
N HIS A 115 5.90 0.33 -0.64
CA HIS A 115 6.73 0.30 0.55
C HIS A 115 7.57 1.60 0.60
N ASP A 116 7.02 2.64 1.25
CA ASP A 116 7.67 3.96 1.41
C ASP A 116 8.56 3.94 2.66
N THR A 117 8.03 4.34 3.81
CA THR A 117 8.80 4.36 5.08
C THR A 117 8.90 2.98 5.75
N GLY A 118 8.09 2.04 5.37
CA GLY A 118 7.99 0.71 5.96
C GLY A 118 7.28 0.65 7.33
N ILE A 119 7.01 1.80 7.97
CA ILE A 119 6.52 1.85 9.36
C ILE A 119 5.14 1.16 9.50
N SER A 120 4.24 1.33 8.55
CA SER A 120 2.92 0.69 8.58
C SER A 120 3.02 -0.83 8.50
N ILE A 121 3.83 -1.33 7.58
CA ILE A 121 4.06 -2.77 7.40
C ILE A 121 4.74 -3.37 8.64
N GLU A 122 5.78 -2.72 9.16
CA GLU A 122 6.47 -3.18 10.38
C GLU A 122 5.51 -3.27 11.57
N LYS A 123 4.59 -2.28 11.71
CA LYS A 123 3.56 -2.31 12.76
C LYS A 123 2.59 -3.47 12.59
N ILE A 124 2.11 -3.75 11.36
CA ILE A 124 1.24 -4.88 11.08
C ILE A 124 1.92 -6.19 11.47
N VAL A 125 3.17 -6.39 11.04
CA VAL A 125 3.94 -7.60 11.34
C VAL A 125 4.17 -7.75 12.84
N SER A 126 4.58 -6.69 13.53
CA SER A 126 4.80 -6.69 14.98
C SER A 126 3.53 -7.02 15.76
N ASP A 127 2.36 -6.47 15.35
CA ASP A 127 1.08 -6.75 15.99
C ASP A 127 0.66 -8.22 15.80
N LEU A 128 0.83 -8.76 14.58
CA LEU A 128 0.60 -10.18 14.30
C LEU A 128 1.49 -11.07 15.16
N GLN A 129 2.80 -10.82 15.20
CA GLN A 129 3.75 -11.59 15.99
C GLN A 129 3.42 -11.55 17.48
N THR A 130 3.06 -10.37 18.00
CA THR A 130 2.70 -10.17 19.40
C THR A 130 1.42 -10.93 19.77
N ALA A 131 0.42 -10.91 18.88
CA ALA A 131 -0.88 -11.53 19.13
C ALA A 131 -0.87 -13.06 18.91
N CYS A 132 -0.27 -13.51 17.80
CA CYS A 132 -0.25 -14.95 17.43
C CYS A 132 0.81 -15.73 18.19
N LYS A 133 1.90 -15.10 18.65
CA LYS A 133 2.98 -15.74 19.41
C LYS A 133 3.55 -16.96 18.65
N LYS A 134 3.43 -18.15 19.24
CA LYS A 134 3.89 -19.41 18.63
C LYS A 134 3.11 -19.80 17.36
N ASN A 135 1.92 -19.26 17.16
CA ASN A 135 1.08 -19.51 15.98
C ASN A 135 1.31 -18.43 14.90
N THR A 136 2.37 -17.63 14.99
CA THR A 136 2.70 -16.66 13.95
C THR A 136 3.03 -17.38 12.65
N PRO A 137 2.30 -17.09 11.54
CA PRO A 137 2.55 -17.71 10.23
C PRO A 137 3.85 -17.19 9.61
N GLU A 138 4.31 -17.80 8.52
CA GLU A 138 5.31 -17.19 7.65
C GLU A 138 4.73 -15.95 6.99
N ILE A 139 5.31 -14.77 7.22
CA ILE A 139 4.80 -13.48 6.72
C ILE A 139 5.74 -12.94 5.64
N ARG A 140 5.20 -12.73 4.43
CA ARG A 140 5.88 -12.02 3.34
C ARG A 140 5.10 -10.79 2.91
N VAL A 141 5.81 -9.83 2.31
CA VAL A 141 5.31 -8.53 1.89
C VAL A 141 5.52 -8.36 0.39
N ALA A 142 4.47 -7.96 -0.31
CA ALA A 142 4.49 -7.70 -1.74
C ALA A 142 3.94 -6.30 -2.04
N THR A 143 4.70 -5.51 -2.80
CA THR A 143 4.30 -4.16 -3.23
C THR A 143 4.76 -3.91 -4.66
N PRO A 144 3.95 -3.32 -5.55
CA PRO A 144 4.46 -2.96 -6.89
C PRO A 144 5.62 -1.99 -6.83
N TYR A 145 5.62 -1.08 -5.86
CA TYR A 145 6.65 -0.03 -5.71
C TYR A 145 7.37 -0.11 -4.37
N PHE A 146 8.69 0.14 -4.42
CA PHE A 146 9.56 0.27 -3.25
C PHE A 146 10.37 1.56 -3.33
N LYS A 147 10.52 2.26 -2.19
CA LYS A 147 11.34 3.47 -2.05
C LYS A 147 12.49 3.23 -1.08
N PRO A 148 13.63 2.69 -1.56
CA PRO A 148 14.76 2.33 -0.68
C PRO A 148 15.28 3.50 0.14
N SER A 149 15.39 4.70 -0.44
CA SER A 149 15.90 5.89 0.25
C SER A 149 14.98 6.44 1.34
N LYS A 150 13.70 6.07 1.31
CA LYS A 150 12.68 6.49 2.27
C LYS A 150 12.46 5.49 3.40
N ASN A 151 12.87 4.24 3.21
CA ASN A 151 12.69 3.17 4.17
C ASN A 151 13.38 3.51 5.51
N LYS A 152 12.61 3.42 6.61
CA LYS A 152 13.06 3.72 7.97
C LYS A 152 13.12 2.48 8.87
N THR A 153 12.81 1.32 8.31
CA THR A 153 12.81 0.04 9.02
C THR A 153 13.89 -0.88 8.48
N SER A 154 14.18 -1.96 9.17
CA SER A 154 15.10 -2.99 8.67
C SER A 154 14.45 -3.92 7.65
N ARG A 155 13.10 -3.90 7.55
CA ARG A 155 12.34 -4.72 6.61
C ARG A 155 12.33 -4.07 5.24
N THR A 156 12.60 -4.86 4.22
CA THR A 156 12.30 -4.57 2.81
C THR A 156 11.11 -5.43 2.37
N PRO A 157 10.35 -5.06 1.34
CA PRO A 157 9.37 -5.97 0.78
C PRO A 157 10.07 -7.22 0.21
N ASP A 158 9.46 -8.39 0.40
CA ASP A 158 9.98 -9.65 -0.14
C ASP A 158 9.82 -9.69 -1.67
N TYR A 159 8.78 -9.03 -2.17
CA TYR A 159 8.48 -8.93 -3.60
C TYR A 159 8.15 -7.48 -3.98
N TYR A 160 8.80 -6.97 -5.01
CA TYR A 160 8.49 -5.68 -5.62
C TYR A 160 8.91 -5.66 -7.10
N LEU A 161 8.33 -4.73 -7.87
CA LEU A 161 8.59 -4.62 -9.31
C LEU A 161 9.42 -3.39 -9.65
N HIS A 162 9.16 -2.26 -8.97
CA HIS A 162 9.76 -0.97 -9.30
C HIS A 162 10.40 -0.30 -8.08
N GLU A 163 11.62 0.20 -8.26
CA GLU A 163 12.25 1.11 -7.30
C GLU A 163 12.09 2.56 -7.76
N THR A 164 11.71 3.46 -6.86
CA THR A 164 11.56 4.87 -7.17
C THR A 164 11.55 5.74 -5.92
N ASP A 165 12.05 6.97 -6.03
CA ASP A 165 11.93 8.00 -4.99
C ASP A 165 10.90 9.08 -5.35
N LYS A 166 10.25 8.98 -6.52
CA LYS A 166 9.25 9.94 -6.97
C LYS A 166 8.02 9.93 -6.09
N TRP A 167 7.25 11.02 -6.13
CA TRP A 167 5.92 11.05 -5.55
C TRP A 167 4.96 10.28 -6.46
N LEU A 168 4.51 9.11 -6.00
CA LEU A 168 3.54 8.29 -6.74
C LEU A 168 2.14 8.82 -6.52
N VAL A 169 1.36 8.87 -7.59
CA VAL A 169 -0.07 9.17 -7.57
C VAL A 169 -0.82 8.00 -8.20
N PHE A 170 -1.46 7.21 -7.37
CA PHE A 170 -2.16 6.00 -7.80
C PHE A 170 -3.50 6.33 -8.48
N PRO A 171 -4.05 5.45 -9.34
CA PRO A 171 -5.30 5.70 -10.08
C PRO A 171 -6.47 6.09 -9.18
N HIS A 172 -6.59 5.45 -8.02
CA HIS A 172 -7.65 5.67 -7.03
C HIS A 172 -7.46 6.92 -6.16
N GLU A 173 -6.34 7.64 -6.28
CA GLU A 173 -6.05 8.83 -5.47
C GLU A 173 -6.47 10.11 -6.18
N LEU A 174 -7.33 10.88 -5.52
CA LEU A 174 -7.75 12.23 -5.94
C LEU A 174 -7.48 13.26 -4.85
N ASP A 175 -7.43 12.84 -3.58
CA ASP A 175 -7.17 13.69 -2.44
C ASP A 175 -5.74 14.27 -2.50
N GLY A 176 -5.61 15.58 -2.27
CA GLY A 176 -4.33 16.28 -2.37
C GLY A 176 -3.91 16.68 -3.79
N LEU A 177 -4.76 16.47 -4.81
CA LEU A 177 -4.56 16.96 -6.17
C LEU A 177 -5.40 18.20 -6.42
N SER A 178 -4.87 19.16 -7.18
CA SER A 178 -5.65 20.27 -7.70
C SER A 178 -6.59 19.83 -8.83
N ILE A 179 -7.62 20.63 -9.11
CA ILE A 179 -8.53 20.35 -10.24
C ILE A 179 -7.79 20.33 -11.58
N GLU A 180 -6.78 21.17 -11.73
CA GLU A 180 -5.92 21.24 -12.92
C GLU A 180 -5.09 19.95 -13.07
N GLU A 181 -4.51 19.45 -11.98
CA GLU A 181 -3.77 18.19 -11.96
C GLU A 181 -4.65 17.00 -12.30
N ILE A 182 -5.88 16.96 -11.75
CA ILE A 182 -6.85 15.90 -12.06
C ILE A 182 -7.20 15.94 -13.55
N ARG A 183 -7.52 17.13 -14.10
CA ARG A 183 -7.80 17.26 -15.54
C ARG A 183 -6.68 16.79 -16.45
N ALA A 184 -5.45 17.13 -16.09
CA ALA A 184 -4.29 16.82 -16.91
C ALA A 184 -3.88 15.34 -16.84
N ASN A 185 -4.08 14.69 -15.70
CA ASN A 185 -3.42 13.41 -15.40
C ASN A 185 -4.38 12.27 -15.03
N LYS A 186 -5.69 12.54 -14.88
CA LYS A 186 -6.71 11.55 -14.49
C LYS A 186 -7.82 11.48 -15.52
N PRO A 187 -7.56 10.91 -16.71
CA PRO A 187 -8.55 10.84 -17.80
C PRO A 187 -9.80 10.07 -17.38
N GLU A 188 -9.70 9.10 -16.48
CA GLU A 188 -10.80 8.28 -15.96
C GLU A 188 -11.88 9.06 -15.21
N VAL A 189 -11.57 10.27 -14.74
CA VAL A 189 -12.53 11.15 -14.05
C VAL A 189 -12.80 12.46 -14.80
N SER A 190 -12.26 12.63 -16.00
CA SER A 190 -12.38 13.87 -16.79
C SER A 190 -13.83 14.30 -16.98
N ASP A 191 -14.72 13.38 -17.26
CA ASP A 191 -16.16 13.66 -17.48
C ASP A 191 -16.88 14.12 -16.20
N LEU A 192 -16.32 13.79 -15.04
CA LEU A 192 -16.88 14.13 -13.72
C LEU A 192 -16.36 15.46 -13.20
N ILE A 193 -15.20 15.92 -13.69
CA ILE A 193 -14.49 17.06 -13.12
C ILE A 193 -15.31 18.36 -13.11
N GLU A 194 -16.09 18.58 -14.18
CA GLU A 194 -16.96 19.75 -14.27
C GLU A 194 -18.11 19.71 -13.25
N LYS A 195 -18.64 18.50 -13.00
CA LYS A 195 -19.68 18.28 -11.99
C LYS A 195 -19.10 18.49 -10.59
N ILE A 196 -17.94 17.93 -10.32
CA ILE A 196 -17.22 18.08 -9.04
C ILE A 196 -16.93 19.56 -8.78
N THR A 197 -16.45 20.30 -9.78
CA THR A 197 -16.13 21.73 -9.64
C THR A 197 -17.37 22.57 -9.31
N LYS A 198 -18.55 22.17 -9.78
CA LYS A 198 -19.82 22.86 -9.44
C LYS A 198 -20.32 22.56 -8.03
N ILE A 199 -19.98 21.38 -7.48
CA ILE A 199 -20.39 20.96 -6.12
C ILE A 199 -19.51 21.62 -5.05
N ILE A 200 -18.21 21.78 -5.34
CA ILE A 200 -17.23 22.33 -4.37
C ILE A 200 -17.31 23.87 -4.25
N ARG A 201 -17.95 24.55 -5.21
CA ARG A 201 -18.23 26.00 -5.16
C ARG A 201 -19.43 26.32 -4.28
#